data_60c2cd379b65e5f3ea219d2527591240
#
_entry.id   60c2cd379b65e5f3ea219d2527591240
#
_cell.length_a   1.000
_cell.length_b   1.000
_cell.length_c   1.000
_cell.angle_alpha   90.00
_cell.angle_beta   90.00
_cell.angle_gamma   90.00
#
_symmetry.space_group_name_H-M   'P 1'
#
loop_
_entity.id
_entity.type
_entity.pdbx_description
1 polymer ?
#
loop_
_entity_poly.entity_id
_entity_poly.type
_entity_poly.pdbx_seq_one_letter_code
_entity_poly.pdbx_strand_id
1 'polypeptide(L)'
;VLAKIADDSSHSGMALALSKKNIAMLKVKNDFANVMAKNAVSSDLSTITYASGDITRDALALSSNYRGVVIHKANPSDRIKKTYIKAIRFIPIDSGNISMRIEDGGEIHSYTIAAVGGVLNTIDMAEINDGADFEVSSSIAKVLFLDNSVQMYGSNITCMQGCNGRLPNPCSWVNGWDGTKYVKTDGFGISVEFYCECDYNEVLCSMSESIVGELIYIAWQIEIMQEHMMSGRFNNLVTYAQDNIKQDWLPYLKHEYSTKWDAFASNFKSLINRFNSDCVKCKGSRWVTNL
;
A
#
# COMPACT_ATOMS: atom_id res chain seq x y z
N VAL A 1 4.70 34.85 -17.22
CA VAL A 1 4.75 34.98 -15.76
C VAL A 1 5.73 33.98 -15.15
N LEU A 2 5.60 32.69 -15.34
CA LEU A 2 6.49 31.65 -14.76
C LEU A 2 7.96 31.84 -15.12
N ALA A 3 8.28 32.20 -16.38
CA ALA A 3 9.64 32.47 -16.80
C ALA A 3 10.25 33.68 -16.06
N LYS A 4 9.46 34.69 -15.74
CA LYS A 4 9.92 35.86 -14.99
C LYS A 4 10.17 35.57 -13.51
N ILE A 5 9.41 34.64 -12.93
CA ILE A 5 9.59 34.19 -11.55
C ILE A 5 10.83 33.30 -11.46
N ALA A 6 11.06 32.47 -12.47
CA ALA A 6 12.17 31.52 -12.50
C ALA A 6 13.54 32.16 -12.79
N ASP A 7 13.59 33.40 -13.34
CA ASP A 7 14.88 34.06 -13.64
C ASP A 7 15.76 34.33 -12.41
N ASP A 8 15.18 34.33 -11.20
CA ASP A 8 15.92 34.47 -9.94
C ASP A 8 16.29 33.15 -9.28
N SER A 9 15.75 32.05 -9.78
CA SER A 9 16.08 30.71 -9.31
C SER A 9 16.99 30.01 -10.32
N SER A 10 17.87 29.14 -9.85
CA SER A 10 18.67 28.25 -10.70
C SER A 10 17.83 27.26 -11.53
N HIS A 11 16.51 27.41 -11.54
CA HIS A 11 15.57 26.51 -12.16
C HIS A 11 14.87 27.15 -13.37
N SER A 12 14.64 26.37 -14.40
CA SER A 12 13.77 26.81 -15.51
C SER A 12 12.33 27.02 -15.03
N GLY A 13 11.56 27.90 -15.71
CA GLY A 13 10.15 28.13 -15.37
C GLY A 13 9.30 26.86 -15.29
N MET A 14 9.64 25.85 -16.10
CA MET A 14 8.98 24.54 -16.08
C MET A 14 9.33 23.75 -14.82
N ALA A 15 10.61 23.73 -14.43
CA ALA A 15 11.06 23.06 -13.22
C ALA A 15 10.44 23.66 -11.96
N LEU A 16 10.34 24.99 -11.89
CA LEU A 16 9.65 25.69 -10.83
C LEU A 16 8.16 25.32 -10.78
N ALA A 17 7.47 25.34 -11.93
CA ALA A 17 6.06 24.95 -12.02
C ALA A 17 5.80 23.53 -11.55
N LEU A 18 6.65 22.57 -11.93
CA LEU A 18 6.57 21.17 -11.50
C LEU A 18 6.84 21.02 -10.00
N SER A 19 7.86 21.71 -9.47
CA SER A 19 8.15 21.71 -8.03
C SER A 19 6.95 22.22 -7.23
N LYS A 20 6.35 23.34 -7.63
CA LYS A 20 5.16 23.90 -6.97
C LYS A 20 3.93 23.00 -7.10
N LYS A 21 3.77 22.32 -8.24
CA LYS A 21 2.73 21.29 -8.40
C LYS A 21 2.89 20.15 -7.40
N ASN A 22 4.11 19.66 -7.21
CA ASN A 22 4.38 18.58 -6.26
C ASN A 22 4.08 19.02 -4.81
N ILE A 23 4.43 20.25 -4.44
CA ILE A 23 4.08 20.82 -3.12
C ILE A 23 2.56 20.90 -2.95
N ALA A 24 1.84 21.37 -3.96
CA ALA A 24 0.38 21.44 -3.94
C ALA A 24 -0.27 20.05 -3.80
N MET A 25 0.24 19.07 -4.53
CA MET A 25 -0.23 17.67 -4.41
C MET A 25 0.02 17.13 -2.99
N LEU A 26 1.19 17.37 -2.42
CA LEU A 26 1.51 16.95 -1.05
C LEU A 26 0.59 17.61 -0.02
N LYS A 27 0.28 18.89 -0.21
CA LYS A 27 -0.67 19.62 0.64
C LYS A 27 -2.07 19.00 0.61
N VAL A 28 -2.62 18.78 -0.59
CA VAL A 28 -3.93 18.12 -0.75
C VAL A 28 -3.93 16.73 -0.13
N LYS A 29 -2.86 15.96 -0.30
CA LYS A 29 -2.69 14.65 0.31
C LYS A 29 -2.71 14.70 1.84
N ASN A 30 -2.00 15.67 2.43
CA ASN A 30 -1.96 15.85 3.89
C ASN A 30 -3.31 16.30 4.45
N ASP A 31 -3.99 17.23 3.77
CA ASP A 31 -5.32 17.67 4.14
C ASP A 31 -6.34 16.53 4.04
N PHE A 32 -6.21 15.67 3.02
CA PHE A 32 -7.00 14.45 2.87
C PHE A 32 -6.75 13.46 4.02
N ALA A 33 -5.50 13.21 4.38
CA ALA A 33 -5.16 12.35 5.51
C ALA A 33 -5.78 12.85 6.82
N ASN A 34 -5.83 14.19 7.04
CA ASN A 34 -6.49 14.79 8.19
C ASN A 34 -8.01 14.57 8.19
N VAL A 35 -8.67 14.64 7.03
CA VAL A 35 -10.10 14.35 6.91
C VAL A 35 -10.37 12.87 7.15
N MET A 36 -9.52 11.99 6.62
CA MET A 36 -9.58 10.55 6.88
C MET A 36 -9.47 10.25 8.37
N ALA A 37 -8.46 10.80 9.04
CA ALA A 37 -8.25 10.59 10.48
C ALA A 37 -9.43 11.04 11.33
N LYS A 38 -10.16 12.10 10.91
CA LYS A 38 -11.34 12.60 11.62
C LYS A 38 -12.61 11.79 11.38
N ASN A 39 -12.81 11.30 10.17
CA ASN A 39 -14.10 10.78 9.70
C ASN A 39 -14.12 9.27 9.47
N ALA A 40 -12.97 8.67 9.22
CA ALA A 40 -12.84 7.23 9.01
C ALA A 40 -12.12 6.58 10.21
N VAL A 41 -12.49 5.34 10.50
CA VAL A 41 -11.66 4.48 11.33
C VAL A 41 -10.66 3.85 10.39
N SER A 42 -9.42 4.34 10.38
CA SER A 42 -8.34 3.56 9.83
C SER A 42 -8.15 2.37 10.77
N SER A 43 -8.49 1.18 10.32
CA SER A 43 -7.94 0.01 10.96
C SER A 43 -6.47 0.01 10.60
N ASP A 44 -5.61 0.15 11.58
CA ASP A 44 -4.15 0.07 11.40
C ASP A 44 -3.79 -1.40 11.14
N LEU A 45 -4.13 -1.87 9.92
CA LEU A 45 -3.93 -3.26 9.51
C LEU A 45 -2.43 -3.55 9.32
N SER A 46 -1.63 -2.51 9.07
CA SER A 46 -0.18 -2.63 8.84
C SER A 46 0.60 -3.08 10.08
N THR A 47 0.03 -2.93 11.28
CA THR A 47 0.67 -3.35 12.52
C THR A 47 0.53 -4.85 12.83
N ILE A 48 -0.36 -5.55 12.10
CA ILE A 48 -0.64 -6.97 12.36
C ILE A 48 0.01 -7.80 11.26
N THR A 49 1.07 -8.51 11.61
CA THR A 49 1.69 -9.53 10.75
C THR A 49 1.05 -10.88 11.04
N TYR A 50 0.66 -11.58 9.99
CA TYR A 50 0.08 -12.92 10.05
C TYR A 50 1.12 -13.94 9.59
N ALA A 51 1.20 -15.09 10.25
CA ALA A 51 1.95 -16.25 9.76
C ALA A 51 0.97 -17.27 9.17
N SER A 52 1.36 -17.91 8.05
CA SER A 52 0.55 -18.95 7.42
C SER A 52 0.43 -20.20 8.30
N GLY A 53 1.44 -20.47 9.10
CA GLY A 53 1.51 -21.61 10.01
C GLY A 53 2.90 -21.82 10.58
N ASP A 54 3.05 -22.89 11.34
CA ASP A 54 4.29 -23.26 12.01
C ASP A 54 5.01 -24.40 11.27
N ILE A 55 6.34 -24.41 11.35
CA ILE A 55 7.16 -25.50 10.81
C ILE A 55 7.11 -26.67 11.78
N THR A 56 6.82 -27.85 11.26
CA THR A 56 6.80 -29.11 12.02
C THR A 56 8.19 -29.77 11.96
N ARG A 57 8.39 -30.83 12.75
CA ARG A 57 9.65 -31.58 12.71
C ARG A 57 9.55 -32.86 11.86
N ASP A 58 8.47 -33.02 11.13
CA ASP A 58 8.27 -34.16 10.24
C ASP A 58 8.96 -33.89 8.91
N ALA A 59 9.83 -34.80 8.48
CA ALA A 59 10.52 -34.68 7.21
C ALA A 59 9.55 -34.89 6.03
N LEU A 60 9.56 -33.97 5.07
CA LEU A 60 8.79 -34.11 3.85
C LEU A 60 9.50 -35.03 2.85
N ALA A 61 8.75 -35.79 2.08
CA ALA A 61 9.29 -36.51 0.93
C ALA A 61 9.72 -35.52 -0.14
N LEU A 62 10.85 -35.76 -0.81
CA LEU A 62 11.29 -34.98 -1.96
C LEU A 62 10.23 -34.98 -3.06
N SER A 63 10.15 -33.85 -3.79
CA SER A 63 9.21 -33.69 -4.88
C SER A 63 9.87 -33.03 -6.09
N SER A 64 9.49 -33.47 -7.27
CA SER A 64 9.84 -32.81 -8.54
C SER A 64 8.87 -31.67 -8.89
N ASN A 65 7.81 -31.51 -8.12
CA ASN A 65 6.83 -30.43 -8.31
C ASN A 65 7.07 -29.31 -7.33
N TYR A 66 6.78 -28.09 -7.77
CA TYR A 66 6.75 -26.94 -6.88
C TYR A 66 5.59 -27.06 -5.90
N ARG A 67 5.90 -27.04 -4.61
CA ARG A 67 4.92 -27.12 -3.52
C ARG A 67 5.10 -25.95 -2.57
N GLY A 68 4.05 -25.61 -1.82
CA GLY A 68 4.14 -24.54 -0.83
C GLY A 68 2.82 -23.98 -0.38
N VAL A 69 2.77 -22.67 -0.26
CA VAL A 69 1.67 -21.92 0.34
C VAL A 69 1.00 -21.00 -0.70
N VAL A 70 -0.31 -20.93 -0.63
CA VAL A 70 -1.14 -20.06 -1.48
C VAL A 70 -1.85 -19.05 -0.60
N ILE A 71 -1.66 -17.77 -0.90
CA ILE A 71 -2.29 -16.66 -0.23
C ILE A 71 -3.45 -16.18 -1.11
N HIS A 72 -4.64 -16.13 -0.54
CA HIS A 72 -5.85 -15.63 -1.20
C HIS A 72 -6.25 -14.30 -0.59
N LYS A 73 -6.49 -13.27 -1.40
CA LYS A 73 -7.10 -12.03 -0.91
C LYS A 73 -8.54 -12.28 -0.49
N ALA A 74 -8.91 -11.82 0.70
CA ALA A 74 -10.27 -11.99 1.22
C ALA A 74 -11.31 -11.24 0.37
N ASN A 75 -10.94 -10.08 -0.16
CA ASN A 75 -11.75 -9.30 -1.09
C ASN A 75 -10.89 -8.87 -2.29
N PRO A 76 -10.88 -9.65 -3.38
CA PRO A 76 -10.06 -9.33 -4.56
C PRO A 76 -10.46 -8.02 -5.27
N SER A 77 -11.68 -7.55 -5.08
CA SER A 77 -12.18 -6.30 -5.65
C SER A 77 -11.80 -5.06 -4.83
N ASP A 78 -11.27 -5.25 -3.63
CA ASP A 78 -10.83 -4.15 -2.77
C ASP A 78 -9.45 -3.66 -3.22
N ARG A 79 -9.44 -2.57 -3.98
CA ARG A 79 -8.20 -1.94 -4.47
C ARG A 79 -7.45 -1.17 -3.39
N ILE A 80 -8.14 -0.78 -2.32
CA ILE A 80 -7.58 0.02 -1.25
C ILE A 80 -6.74 -0.85 -0.31
N LYS A 81 -7.16 -2.10 -0.13
CA LYS A 81 -6.53 -3.05 0.76
C LYS A 81 -5.49 -3.86 0.00
N LYS A 82 -4.23 -3.57 0.27
CA LYS A 82 -3.09 -4.27 -0.31
C LYS A 82 -2.58 -5.34 0.64
N THR A 83 -2.11 -6.45 0.10
CA THR A 83 -1.50 -7.54 0.83
C THR A 83 -0.04 -7.63 0.46
N TYR A 84 0.84 -7.72 1.46
CA TYR A 84 2.28 -7.81 1.28
C TYR A 84 2.82 -9.08 1.93
N ILE A 85 3.72 -9.77 1.24
CA ILE A 85 4.54 -10.83 1.80
C ILE A 85 5.79 -10.17 2.37
N LYS A 86 6.01 -10.33 3.67
CA LYS A 86 7.14 -9.77 4.40
C LYS A 86 8.31 -10.72 4.44
N ALA A 87 8.07 -11.95 4.86
CA ALA A 87 9.13 -12.95 5.01
C ALA A 87 8.63 -14.37 4.72
N ILE A 88 9.55 -15.22 4.31
CA ILE A 88 9.31 -16.63 4.06
C ILE A 88 10.26 -17.44 4.94
N ARG A 89 9.72 -18.37 5.70
CA ARG A 89 10.47 -19.21 6.66
C ARG A 89 10.36 -20.67 6.30
N PHE A 90 11.46 -21.38 6.44
CA PHE A 90 11.54 -22.83 6.22
C PHE A 90 12.75 -23.42 6.95
N ILE A 91 12.75 -24.75 7.15
CA ILE A 91 13.89 -25.48 7.71
C ILE A 91 14.23 -26.63 6.76
N PRO A 92 15.34 -26.53 6.02
CA PRO A 92 15.86 -27.69 5.25
C PRO A 92 16.55 -28.68 6.19
N ILE A 93 16.53 -29.93 5.85
CA ILE A 93 17.26 -30.98 6.59
C ILE A 93 18.76 -30.88 6.29
N ASP A 94 19.10 -30.74 5.02
CA ASP A 94 20.47 -30.58 4.54
C ASP A 94 20.70 -29.21 3.96
N SER A 95 21.97 -28.75 3.99
CA SER A 95 22.35 -27.49 3.35
C SER A 95 22.38 -27.65 1.82
N GLY A 96 21.95 -26.64 1.09
CA GLY A 96 21.96 -26.64 -0.37
C GLY A 96 21.22 -25.45 -0.98
N ASN A 97 21.17 -25.44 -2.30
CA ASN A 97 20.40 -24.42 -3.02
C ASN A 97 18.98 -24.92 -3.29
N ILE A 98 18.01 -24.11 -2.93
CA ILE A 98 16.59 -24.36 -3.15
C ILE A 98 16.06 -23.37 -4.19
N SER A 99 15.32 -23.87 -5.17
CA SER A 99 14.60 -23.03 -6.12
C SER A 99 13.26 -22.59 -5.52
N MET A 100 13.08 -21.29 -5.36
CA MET A 100 11.84 -20.67 -4.92
C MET A 100 11.22 -19.89 -6.07
N ARG A 101 9.90 -19.88 -6.15
CA ARG A 101 9.16 -18.98 -7.03
C ARG A 101 7.94 -18.41 -6.33
N ILE A 102 7.61 -17.17 -6.69
CA ILE A 102 6.35 -16.53 -6.35
C ILE A 102 5.56 -16.37 -7.64
N GLU A 103 4.36 -16.94 -7.69
CA GLU A 103 3.43 -16.82 -8.81
C GLU A 103 2.32 -15.83 -8.40
N ASP A 104 2.18 -14.71 -9.10
CA ASP A 104 1.18 -13.70 -8.84
C ASP A 104 0.53 -13.23 -10.15
N GLY A 105 -0.76 -13.56 -10.34
CA GLY A 105 -1.52 -13.12 -11.50
C GLY A 105 -1.02 -13.59 -12.87
N GLY A 106 -0.23 -14.66 -12.91
CA GLY A 106 0.42 -15.17 -14.13
C GLY A 106 1.87 -14.72 -14.30
N GLU A 107 2.34 -13.79 -13.49
CA GLU A 107 3.76 -13.45 -13.38
C GLU A 107 4.48 -14.46 -12.47
N ILE A 108 5.72 -14.79 -12.82
CA ILE A 108 6.55 -15.75 -12.07
C ILE A 108 7.86 -15.06 -11.72
N HIS A 109 8.07 -14.85 -10.43
CA HIS A 109 9.34 -14.38 -9.87
C HIS A 109 10.10 -15.59 -9.33
N SER A 110 11.31 -15.83 -9.86
CA SER A 110 12.11 -17.01 -9.51
C SER A 110 13.38 -16.59 -8.78
N TYR A 111 13.68 -17.31 -7.69
CA TYR A 111 14.84 -17.06 -6.83
C TYR A 111 15.57 -18.37 -6.57
N THR A 112 16.90 -18.29 -6.40
CA THR A 112 17.73 -19.38 -5.91
C THR A 112 18.25 -19.01 -4.54
N ILE A 113 17.88 -19.79 -3.53
CA ILE A 113 18.16 -19.53 -2.12
C ILE A 113 19.19 -20.52 -1.62
N ALA A 114 20.31 -20.00 -1.12
CA ALA A 114 21.28 -20.81 -0.38
C ALA A 114 20.75 -21.06 1.03
N ALA A 115 20.43 -22.31 1.33
CA ALA A 115 19.81 -22.73 2.58
C ALA A 115 20.80 -23.47 3.47
N VAL A 116 20.74 -23.24 4.78
CA VAL A 116 21.53 -23.92 5.80
C VAL A 116 20.70 -24.99 6.47
N GLY A 117 21.20 -26.24 6.41
CA GLY A 117 20.49 -27.41 6.95
C GLY A 117 20.33 -27.39 8.47
N GLY A 118 19.22 -27.92 8.95
CA GLY A 118 18.90 -28.09 10.36
C GLY A 118 18.54 -26.82 11.13
N VAL A 119 18.56 -25.64 10.48
CA VAL A 119 18.24 -24.37 11.11
C VAL A 119 17.09 -23.66 10.41
N LEU A 120 16.43 -22.75 11.13
CA LEU A 120 15.41 -21.88 10.54
C LEU A 120 16.06 -20.89 9.58
N ASN A 121 15.73 -20.99 8.32
CA ASN A 121 16.08 -19.98 7.31
C ASN A 121 14.91 -19.01 7.17
N THR A 122 15.23 -17.72 7.13
CA THR A 122 14.27 -16.65 6.90
C THR A 122 14.72 -15.85 5.70
N ILE A 123 13.86 -15.71 4.72
CA ILE A 123 14.04 -14.86 3.56
C ILE A 123 13.22 -13.61 3.83
N ASP A 124 13.87 -12.47 4.06
CA ASP A 124 13.20 -11.17 4.09
C ASP A 124 12.94 -10.73 2.64
N MET A 125 11.68 -10.45 2.32
CA MET A 125 11.33 -10.07 0.96
C MET A 125 11.95 -8.75 0.56
N ALA A 126 12.16 -7.82 1.48
CA ALA A 126 12.82 -6.56 1.20
C ALA A 126 14.30 -6.75 0.76
N GLU A 127 14.97 -7.82 1.20
CA GLU A 127 16.35 -8.10 0.79
C GLU A 127 16.46 -8.58 -0.66
N ILE A 128 15.43 -9.24 -1.18
CA ILE A 128 15.44 -9.85 -2.53
C ILE A 128 14.52 -9.14 -3.53
N ASN A 129 13.78 -8.13 -3.12
CA ASN A 129 12.80 -7.39 -3.91
C ASN A 129 13.05 -5.88 -3.83
N ASP A 130 14.28 -5.46 -4.19
CA ASP A 130 14.72 -4.06 -4.32
C ASP A 130 14.39 -3.13 -3.12
N GLY A 131 14.45 -3.67 -1.91
CA GLY A 131 14.23 -2.91 -0.67
C GLY A 131 12.77 -2.78 -0.24
N ALA A 132 11.85 -3.49 -0.87
CA ALA A 132 10.43 -3.46 -0.54
C ALA A 132 9.85 -4.87 -0.32
N ASP A 133 8.87 -4.98 0.57
CA ASP A 133 8.08 -6.20 0.72
C ASP A 133 7.35 -6.54 -0.59
N PHE A 134 7.07 -7.82 -0.83
CA PHE A 134 6.43 -8.25 -2.08
C PHE A 134 4.93 -7.94 -2.04
N GLU A 135 4.47 -7.02 -2.88
CA GLU A 135 3.04 -6.71 -3.03
C GLU A 135 2.35 -7.82 -3.84
N VAL A 136 1.32 -8.43 -3.27
CA VAL A 136 0.44 -9.36 -3.98
C VAL A 136 -0.51 -8.54 -4.85
N SER A 137 -0.28 -8.50 -6.15
CA SER A 137 -1.07 -7.71 -7.10
C SER A 137 -2.40 -8.39 -7.47
N SER A 138 -2.39 -9.72 -7.58
CA SER A 138 -3.55 -10.51 -8.00
C SER A 138 -4.44 -10.95 -6.84
N SER A 139 -5.50 -11.67 -7.16
CA SER A 139 -6.38 -12.29 -6.15
C SER A 139 -5.74 -13.45 -5.40
N ILE A 140 -4.73 -14.09 -6.00
CA ILE A 140 -4.08 -15.31 -5.50
C ILE A 140 -2.59 -15.23 -5.79
N ALA A 141 -1.75 -15.33 -4.77
CA ALA A 141 -0.31 -15.51 -4.91
C ALA A 141 0.11 -16.87 -4.35
N LYS A 142 1.06 -17.53 -5.02
CA LYS A 142 1.64 -18.79 -4.57
C LYS A 142 3.11 -18.58 -4.26
N VAL A 143 3.53 -19.00 -3.06
CA VAL A 143 4.94 -19.08 -2.65
C VAL A 143 5.33 -20.54 -2.66
N LEU A 144 6.19 -20.94 -3.58
CA LEU A 144 6.45 -22.32 -3.89
C LEU A 144 7.94 -22.62 -3.88
N PHE A 145 8.32 -23.78 -3.32
CA PHE A 145 9.67 -24.33 -3.40
C PHE A 145 9.70 -25.61 -4.24
N LEU A 146 10.81 -25.80 -4.93
CA LEU A 146 11.16 -27.06 -5.57
C LEU A 146 12.17 -27.78 -4.67
N ASP A 147 11.71 -28.83 -4.01
CA ASP A 147 12.48 -29.61 -3.05
C ASP A 147 12.99 -30.96 -3.63
N ASN A 148 13.47 -30.91 -4.87
CA ASN A 148 14.00 -32.09 -5.56
C ASN A 148 15.44 -32.46 -5.16
N SER A 149 16.20 -31.55 -4.55
CA SER A 149 17.59 -31.70 -4.16
C SER A 149 17.84 -31.52 -2.66
N VAL A 150 16.99 -30.81 -1.98
CA VAL A 150 17.10 -30.51 -0.55
C VAL A 150 15.79 -30.88 0.14
N GLN A 151 15.87 -31.83 1.05
CA GLN A 151 14.72 -32.26 1.85
C GLN A 151 14.40 -31.20 2.91
N MET A 152 13.13 -30.95 3.14
CA MET A 152 12.65 -29.97 4.12
C MET A 152 11.84 -30.62 5.23
N TYR A 153 11.77 -29.99 6.38
CA TYR A 153 10.75 -30.26 7.39
C TYR A 153 9.40 -29.74 6.94
N GLY A 154 8.31 -30.36 7.36
CA GLY A 154 6.95 -29.97 7.03
C GLY A 154 6.53 -28.65 7.69
N SER A 155 5.40 -28.13 7.27
CA SER A 155 4.71 -27.03 7.96
C SER A 155 3.21 -27.28 7.96
N ASN A 156 2.54 -26.79 9.00
CA ASN A 156 1.08 -26.80 9.05
C ASN A 156 0.51 -25.47 8.55
N ILE A 157 -0.78 -25.44 8.24
CA ILE A 157 -1.52 -24.21 7.93
C ILE A 157 -2.43 -23.90 9.12
N THR A 158 -2.25 -22.72 9.72
CA THR A 158 -3.08 -22.25 10.83
C THR A 158 -4.00 -21.10 10.46
N CYS A 159 -3.67 -20.33 9.41
CA CYS A 159 -4.46 -19.20 8.92
C CYS A 159 -5.43 -19.63 7.80
N MET A 160 -6.42 -20.44 8.14
CA MET A 160 -7.44 -20.91 7.20
C MET A 160 -8.62 -19.96 7.10
N GLN A 161 -9.35 -20.05 5.98
CA GLN A 161 -10.65 -19.37 5.83
C GLN A 161 -11.59 -19.79 6.96
N GLY A 162 -12.02 -18.83 7.79
CA GLY A 162 -12.96 -19.09 8.88
C GLY A 162 -12.29 -19.43 10.21
N CYS A 163 -11.06 -19.00 10.47
CA CYS A 163 -10.49 -19.00 11.82
C CYS A 163 -11.41 -18.26 12.77
N ASN A 164 -12.40 -18.99 13.25
CA ASN A 164 -13.40 -18.66 14.26
C ASN A 164 -13.36 -17.24 14.84
N GLY A 165 -13.93 -16.28 14.12
CA GLY A 165 -14.59 -15.10 14.68
C GLY A 165 -13.81 -14.15 15.60
N ARG A 166 -12.50 -14.33 15.82
CA ARG A 166 -11.73 -13.55 16.79
C ARG A 166 -10.61 -12.69 16.22
N LEU A 167 -10.27 -12.83 14.96
CA LEU A 167 -9.38 -11.87 14.30
C LEU A 167 -10.23 -10.89 13.50
N PRO A 168 -9.98 -9.57 13.62
CA PRO A 168 -10.66 -8.60 12.77
C PRO A 168 -10.30 -8.93 11.33
N ASN A 169 -11.27 -9.43 10.58
CA ASN A 169 -11.23 -9.80 9.15
C ASN A 169 -9.83 -10.01 8.60
N PRO A 170 -9.31 -11.25 8.52
CA PRO A 170 -8.04 -11.45 7.89
C PRO A 170 -8.12 -10.91 6.46
N CYS A 171 -7.20 -10.04 6.12
CA CYS A 171 -7.13 -9.49 4.77
C CYS A 171 -6.86 -10.55 3.72
N SER A 172 -6.39 -11.69 4.16
CA SER A 172 -6.06 -12.83 3.31
C SER A 172 -6.19 -14.11 4.12
N TRP A 173 -6.41 -15.21 3.45
CA TRP A 173 -6.41 -16.55 4.02
C TRP A 173 -5.49 -17.46 3.21
N VAL A 174 -5.09 -18.58 3.79
CA VAL A 174 -4.00 -19.39 3.27
C VAL A 174 -4.44 -20.83 3.06
N ASN A 175 -3.91 -21.45 2.00
CA ASN A 175 -3.94 -22.90 1.76
C ASN A 175 -2.54 -23.39 1.38
N GLY A 176 -2.30 -24.67 1.53
CA GLY A 176 -1.16 -25.32 0.89
C GLY A 176 -1.42 -25.63 -0.58
N TRP A 177 -0.34 -25.90 -1.30
CA TRP A 177 -0.31 -26.34 -2.70
C TRP A 177 0.62 -27.54 -2.84
N ASP A 178 0.10 -28.69 -3.24
CA ASP A 178 0.90 -29.93 -3.38
C ASP A 178 1.58 -30.09 -4.74
N GLY A 179 1.44 -29.08 -5.60
CA GLY A 179 1.90 -29.09 -7.00
C GLY A 179 0.77 -29.26 -8.00
N THR A 180 -0.42 -29.72 -7.56
CA THR A 180 -1.58 -29.99 -8.41
C THR A 180 -2.89 -29.45 -7.84
N LYS A 181 -3.07 -29.46 -6.53
CA LYS A 181 -4.31 -29.07 -5.84
C LYS A 181 -4.05 -28.33 -4.53
N TYR A 182 -5.08 -27.66 -4.05
CA TYR A 182 -5.08 -27.02 -2.74
C TYR A 182 -5.21 -28.04 -1.61
N VAL A 183 -4.43 -27.83 -0.54
CA VAL A 183 -4.46 -28.63 0.70
C VAL A 183 -4.74 -27.69 1.87
N LYS A 184 -5.63 -28.08 2.78
CA LYS A 184 -6.07 -27.18 3.86
C LYS A 184 -5.11 -27.10 5.05
N THR A 185 -4.36 -28.16 5.30
CA THR A 185 -3.65 -28.35 6.57
C THR A 185 -2.13 -28.37 6.45
N ASP A 186 -1.59 -28.52 5.25
CA ASP A 186 -0.16 -28.68 5.00
C ASP A 186 0.38 -27.49 4.20
N GLY A 187 1.44 -26.85 4.71
CA GLY A 187 2.18 -25.76 4.07
C GLY A 187 3.41 -26.21 3.29
N PHE A 188 3.65 -27.53 3.23
CA PHE A 188 4.77 -28.12 2.49
C PHE A 188 6.13 -27.50 2.85
N GLY A 189 6.39 -27.35 4.15
CA GLY A 189 7.66 -26.87 4.68
C GLY A 189 7.83 -25.34 4.66
N ILE A 190 6.84 -24.60 4.21
CA ILE A 190 6.89 -23.15 4.13
C ILE A 190 5.97 -22.52 5.18
N SER A 191 6.46 -21.49 5.85
CA SER A 191 5.66 -20.55 6.62
C SER A 191 5.89 -19.14 6.05
N VAL A 192 4.82 -18.49 5.63
CA VAL A 192 4.85 -17.16 5.03
C VAL A 192 4.35 -16.13 6.04
N GLU A 193 5.13 -15.11 6.28
CA GLU A 193 4.68 -13.93 6.99
C GLU A 193 4.14 -12.89 6.01
N PHE A 194 2.92 -12.45 6.25
CA PHE A 194 2.25 -11.45 5.41
C PHE A 194 1.46 -10.47 6.27
N TYR A 195 1.20 -9.29 5.72
CA TYR A 195 0.37 -8.27 6.33
C TYR A 195 -0.46 -7.56 5.29
N CYS A 196 -1.38 -6.72 5.75
CA CYS A 196 -2.15 -5.87 4.87
C CYS A 196 -1.99 -4.42 5.24
N GLU A 197 -2.04 -3.59 4.23
CA GLU A 197 -1.99 -2.15 4.35
C GLU A 197 -3.17 -1.52 3.61
N CYS A 198 -3.61 -0.35 4.12
CA CYS A 198 -4.64 0.44 3.46
C CYS A 198 -3.98 1.53 2.63
N ASP A 199 -4.05 1.43 1.30
CA ASP A 199 -3.54 2.46 0.40
C ASP A 199 -4.52 3.62 0.26
N TYR A 200 -4.35 4.63 1.10
CA TYR A 200 -5.17 5.84 1.04
C TYR A 200 -4.91 6.70 -0.21
N ASN A 201 -3.78 6.51 -0.90
CA ASN A 201 -3.56 7.20 -2.18
C ASN A 201 -4.53 6.66 -3.24
N GLU A 202 -4.82 5.35 -3.21
CA GLU A 202 -5.81 4.74 -4.10
C GLU A 202 -7.21 5.30 -3.84
N VAL A 203 -7.56 5.57 -2.57
CA VAL A 203 -8.82 6.27 -2.23
C VAL A 203 -8.85 7.65 -2.86
N LEU A 204 -7.77 8.43 -2.71
CA LEU A 204 -7.68 9.76 -3.27
C LEU A 204 -7.73 9.74 -4.81
N CYS A 205 -7.02 8.81 -5.45
CA CYS A 205 -6.99 8.67 -6.91
C CYS A 205 -8.33 8.20 -7.49
N SER A 206 -9.09 7.39 -6.76
CA SER A 206 -10.39 6.89 -7.19
C SER A 206 -11.55 7.86 -6.90
N MET A 207 -11.33 8.89 -6.10
CA MET A 207 -12.26 10.00 -5.98
C MET A 207 -12.26 10.82 -7.26
N SER A 208 -13.46 11.27 -7.69
CA SER A 208 -13.65 11.88 -9.00
C SER A 208 -12.54 12.89 -9.32
N GLU A 209 -11.86 12.67 -10.44
CA GLU A 209 -10.75 13.51 -10.92
C GLU A 209 -11.09 15.00 -10.90
N SER A 210 -12.38 15.34 -11.05
CA SER A 210 -12.84 16.73 -11.04
C SER A 210 -12.64 17.41 -9.69
N ILE A 211 -13.00 16.78 -8.56
CA ILE A 211 -12.94 17.43 -7.23
C ILE A 211 -11.49 17.52 -6.75
N VAL A 212 -10.76 16.42 -6.82
CA VAL A 212 -9.35 16.36 -6.38
C VAL A 212 -8.47 17.20 -7.31
N GLY A 213 -8.71 17.13 -8.62
CA GLY A 213 -8.00 17.93 -9.62
C GLY A 213 -8.19 19.42 -9.40
N GLU A 214 -9.40 19.88 -9.07
CA GLU A 214 -9.69 21.25 -8.73
C GLU A 214 -8.96 21.73 -7.47
N LEU A 215 -8.96 20.93 -6.41
CA LEU A 215 -8.24 21.23 -5.17
C LEU A 215 -6.73 21.35 -5.42
N ILE A 216 -6.14 20.42 -6.19
CA ILE A 216 -4.73 20.48 -6.57
C ILE A 216 -4.45 21.73 -7.40
N TYR A 217 -5.33 22.06 -8.35
CA TYR A 217 -5.14 23.23 -9.20
C TYR A 217 -5.17 24.54 -8.41
N ILE A 218 -6.12 24.71 -7.50
CA ILE A 218 -6.19 25.91 -6.64
C ILE A 218 -4.98 25.96 -5.70
N ALA A 219 -4.60 24.85 -5.08
CA ALA A 219 -3.42 24.77 -4.24
C ALA A 219 -2.15 25.13 -5.02
N TRP A 220 -2.02 24.68 -6.26
CA TRP A 220 -0.90 25.00 -7.13
C TRP A 220 -0.85 26.49 -7.48
N GLN A 221 -1.99 27.13 -7.77
CA GLN A 221 -2.05 28.57 -7.97
C GLN A 221 -1.61 29.34 -6.71
N ILE A 222 -2.02 28.90 -5.53
CA ILE A 222 -1.58 29.49 -4.25
C ILE A 222 -0.07 29.44 -4.12
N GLU A 223 0.55 28.28 -4.38
CA GLU A 223 2.00 28.09 -4.29
C GLU A 223 2.76 28.98 -5.29
N ILE A 224 2.28 29.11 -6.52
CA ILE A 224 2.87 30.00 -7.53
C ILE A 224 2.76 31.46 -7.10
N MET A 225 1.60 31.89 -6.58
CA MET A 225 1.40 33.27 -6.14
C MET A 225 2.27 33.60 -4.91
N GLN A 226 2.45 32.68 -3.99
CA GLN A 226 3.34 32.84 -2.84
C GLN A 226 4.79 32.97 -3.30
N GLU A 227 5.26 32.16 -4.26
CA GLU A 227 6.60 32.28 -4.81
C GLU A 227 6.80 33.64 -5.50
N HIS A 228 5.81 34.08 -6.27
CA HIS A 228 5.87 35.39 -6.90
C HIS A 228 6.00 36.53 -5.88
N MET A 229 5.34 36.40 -4.73
CA MET A 229 5.45 37.41 -3.66
C MET A 229 6.81 37.38 -2.96
N MET A 230 7.49 36.24 -2.93
CA MET A 230 8.81 36.07 -2.29
C MET A 230 9.95 36.38 -3.24
N SER A 231 9.69 36.59 -4.54
CA SER A 231 10.74 36.91 -5.51
C SER A 231 11.32 38.29 -5.24
N GLY A 232 12.66 38.35 -5.12
CA GLY A 232 13.40 39.55 -4.70
C GLY A 232 13.50 40.67 -5.73
N ARG A 233 12.71 40.65 -6.81
CA ARG A 233 12.76 41.64 -7.88
C ARG A 233 11.97 42.90 -7.50
N PHE A 234 12.71 43.91 -7.10
CA PHE A 234 12.15 45.22 -6.76
C PHE A 234 12.15 46.16 -7.98
N ASN A 235 11.05 46.22 -8.70
CA ASN A 235 10.71 47.36 -9.54
C ASN A 235 9.23 47.75 -9.28
N ASN A 236 8.85 48.97 -9.62
CA ASN A 236 7.52 49.52 -9.32
C ASN A 236 6.37 48.67 -9.89
N LEU A 237 6.57 48.01 -11.03
CA LEU A 237 5.58 47.12 -11.65
C LEU A 237 5.43 45.80 -10.89
N VAL A 238 6.55 45.25 -10.40
CA VAL A 238 6.56 44.02 -9.59
C VAL A 238 5.93 44.28 -8.21
N THR A 239 6.26 45.43 -7.58
CA THR A 239 5.68 45.81 -6.29
C THR A 239 4.14 45.96 -6.40
N TYR A 240 3.65 46.62 -7.42
CA TYR A 240 2.20 46.76 -7.65
C TYR A 240 1.53 45.39 -7.90
N ALA A 241 2.14 44.53 -8.70
CA ALA A 241 1.64 43.19 -8.93
C ALA A 241 1.67 42.32 -7.66
N GLN A 242 2.71 42.44 -6.82
CA GLN A 242 2.79 41.79 -5.53
C GLN A 242 1.73 42.24 -4.55
N ASP A 243 1.44 43.56 -4.50
CA ASP A 243 0.40 44.09 -3.64
C ASP A 243 -0.99 43.60 -4.05
N ASN A 244 -1.30 43.57 -5.35
CA ASN A 244 -2.56 43.01 -5.85
C ASN A 244 -2.68 41.51 -5.52
N ILE A 245 -1.60 40.73 -5.69
CA ILE A 245 -1.60 39.32 -5.32
C ILE A 245 -1.84 39.15 -3.83
N LYS A 246 -1.19 39.97 -3.00
CA LYS A 246 -1.31 39.90 -1.55
C LYS A 246 -2.70 40.29 -1.05
N GLN A 247 -3.30 41.35 -1.62
CA GLN A 247 -4.56 41.92 -1.14
C GLN A 247 -5.79 41.21 -1.71
N ASP A 248 -5.75 40.83 -2.98
CA ASP A 248 -6.94 40.37 -3.69
C ASP A 248 -6.88 38.88 -4.04
N TRP A 249 -5.86 38.47 -4.77
CA TRP A 249 -5.81 37.12 -5.37
C TRP A 249 -5.50 36.00 -4.39
N LEU A 250 -4.52 36.18 -3.54
CA LEU A 250 -4.12 35.15 -2.61
C LEU A 250 -5.16 34.86 -1.53
N PRO A 251 -5.80 35.88 -0.91
CA PRO A 251 -6.92 35.67 0.00
C PRO A 251 -8.10 34.97 -0.70
N TYR A 252 -8.44 35.39 -1.93
CA TYR A 252 -9.50 34.77 -2.72
C TYR A 252 -9.22 33.29 -2.97
N LEU A 253 -8.04 32.93 -3.47
CA LEU A 253 -7.68 31.52 -3.73
C LEU A 253 -7.66 30.68 -2.45
N LYS A 254 -7.18 31.24 -1.34
CA LYS A 254 -7.22 30.56 -0.05
C LYS A 254 -8.65 30.32 0.43
N HIS A 255 -9.52 31.28 0.27
CA HIS A 255 -10.93 31.16 0.60
C HIS A 255 -11.62 30.14 -0.30
N GLU A 256 -11.37 30.18 -1.61
CA GLU A 256 -11.91 29.20 -2.55
C GLU A 256 -11.44 27.78 -2.23
N TYR A 257 -10.15 27.59 -1.93
CA TYR A 257 -9.61 26.31 -1.49
C TYR A 257 -10.31 25.80 -0.23
N SER A 258 -10.45 26.66 0.79
CA SER A 258 -11.13 26.28 2.04
C SER A 258 -12.58 25.90 1.81
N THR A 259 -13.32 26.68 1.03
CA THR A 259 -14.74 26.45 0.73
C THR A 259 -14.94 25.11 0.00
N LYS A 260 -14.12 24.84 -1.03
CA LYS A 260 -14.18 23.54 -1.75
C LYS A 260 -13.75 22.39 -0.87
N TRP A 261 -12.78 22.60 0.00
CA TRP A 261 -12.33 21.61 0.96
C TRP A 261 -13.41 21.28 1.98
N ASP A 262 -14.10 22.26 2.53
CA ASP A 262 -15.20 22.07 3.47
C ASP A 262 -16.39 21.35 2.82
N ALA A 263 -16.71 21.69 1.57
CA ALA A 263 -17.71 20.97 0.79
C ALA A 263 -17.31 19.51 0.53
N PHE A 264 -16.06 19.26 0.22
CA PHE A 264 -15.51 17.90 0.09
C PHE A 264 -15.60 17.14 1.41
N ALA A 265 -15.12 17.73 2.52
CA ALA A 265 -15.12 17.12 3.83
C ALA A 265 -16.54 16.81 4.36
N SER A 266 -17.50 17.67 4.08
CA SER A 266 -18.91 17.45 4.46
C SER A 266 -19.55 16.29 3.71
N ASN A 267 -19.19 16.09 2.44
CA ASN A 267 -19.67 15.02 1.59
C ASN A 267 -18.83 13.71 1.72
N PHE A 268 -17.72 13.77 2.45
CA PHE A 268 -16.74 12.70 2.53
C PHE A 268 -17.33 11.36 2.97
N LYS A 269 -18.23 11.37 3.97
CA LYS A 269 -18.90 10.16 4.44
C LYS A 269 -19.71 9.46 3.35
N SER A 270 -20.39 10.23 2.50
CA SER A 270 -21.16 9.66 1.40
C SER A 270 -20.27 9.11 0.29
N LEU A 271 -19.13 9.75 0.06
CA LEU A 271 -18.13 9.29 -0.90
C LEU A 271 -17.48 7.99 -0.46
N ILE A 272 -17.07 7.92 0.80
CA ILE A 272 -16.44 6.72 1.39
C ILE A 272 -17.38 5.51 1.39
N ASN A 273 -18.65 5.69 1.64
CA ASN A 273 -19.62 4.60 1.63
C ASN A 273 -19.74 3.89 0.26
N ARG A 274 -19.22 4.50 -0.81
CA ARG A 274 -19.11 3.86 -2.13
C ARG A 274 -17.97 2.86 -2.23
N PHE A 275 -16.97 3.00 -1.36
CA PHE A 275 -15.87 2.04 -1.27
C PHE A 275 -16.30 0.92 -0.31
N ASN A 276 -16.55 -0.25 -0.84
CA ASN A 276 -16.82 -1.45 -0.04
C ASN A 276 -15.52 -2.03 0.52
N SER A 277 -14.77 -1.21 1.27
CA SER A 277 -13.48 -1.58 1.85
C SER A 277 -13.51 -1.51 3.37
N ASP A 278 -12.94 -2.52 4.01
CA ASP A 278 -12.73 -2.53 5.45
C ASP A 278 -11.74 -1.45 5.92
N CYS A 279 -10.92 -0.95 5.02
CA CYS A 279 -9.98 0.14 5.26
C CYS A 279 -10.66 1.49 5.55
N VAL A 280 -11.90 1.65 5.13
CA VAL A 280 -12.58 2.94 5.11
C VAL A 280 -13.95 2.80 5.76
N LYS A 281 -13.96 2.52 7.06
CA LYS A 281 -15.22 2.47 7.84
C LYS A 281 -15.50 3.83 8.48
N CYS A 282 -16.69 4.38 8.27
CA CYS A 282 -17.11 5.60 8.94
C CYS A 282 -17.12 5.44 10.47
N LYS A 283 -16.50 6.37 11.20
CA LYS A 283 -16.66 6.49 12.64
C LYS A 283 -18.17 6.72 12.94
N GLY A 284 -18.87 5.71 13.42
CA GLY A 284 -20.28 5.86 13.80
C GLY A 284 -21.19 4.71 13.46
N SER A 285 -20.82 3.78 12.62
CA SER A 285 -21.55 2.51 12.49
C SER A 285 -21.09 1.52 13.58
N ARG A 286 -21.35 1.86 14.85
CA ARG A 286 -21.46 0.81 15.85
C ARG A 286 -22.71 0.05 15.47
N TRP A 287 -22.56 -1.12 14.88
CA TRP A 287 -23.62 -2.11 14.88
C TRP A 287 -23.86 -2.47 16.34
N VAL A 288 -24.88 -1.84 16.95
CA VAL A 288 -25.43 -2.34 18.18
C VAL A 288 -26.16 -3.59 17.76
N THR A 289 -25.52 -4.73 17.88
CA THR A 289 -26.20 -6.02 17.92
C THR A 289 -27.00 -6.00 19.22
N ASN A 290 -28.27 -5.64 19.14
CA ASN A 290 -29.21 -5.96 20.19
C ASN A 290 -29.27 -7.50 20.24
N LEU A 291 -28.72 -8.05 21.31
CA LEU A 291 -28.99 -9.39 21.79
C LEU A 291 -30.40 -9.42 22.36
#